data_e297bc402582b3c7aea6a4f90d2e2718
#
_entry.id   e297bc402582b3c7aea6a4f90d2e2718
#
_cell.length_a   1.000
_cell.length_b   1.000
_cell.length_c   1.000
_cell.angle_alpha   90.00
_cell.angle_beta   90.00
_cell.angle_gamma   90.00
#
_symmetry.space_group_name_H-M   'P 1'
#
loop_
_entity.id
_entity.type
_entity.pdbx_description
1 polymer ?
#
loop_
_entity_poly.entity_id
_entity_poly.type
_entity_poly.pdbx_seq_one_letter_code
_entity_poly.pdbx_strand_id
1 'polypeptide(L)'
;MYPIINFGLFQIPTFHLIISISISIALLYLSYLVNQNKNYSRKIAFDLALLSMFTGFIGGRLLHIIYEAPQYYLKFPSQVFQFWNGGFVYYGGLIAAFFACFLFLKTNKENFYHWADFMIPVFSLSYAFGRFTHFSAL
;
A
#
# COMPACT_ATOMS: atom_id res chain seq x y z
N MET A 1 9.35 -16.07 13.36
CA MET A 1 9.86 -16.65 12.11
C MET A 1 8.70 -16.72 11.14
N TYR A 2 8.73 -16.02 10.00
CA TYR A 2 7.64 -16.12 9.02
C TYR A 2 7.69 -17.49 8.35
N PRO A 3 6.56 -18.20 8.21
CA PRO A 3 6.54 -19.46 7.51
C PRO A 3 6.94 -19.24 6.05
N ILE A 4 7.91 -20.03 5.60
CA ILE A 4 8.41 -20.03 4.22
C ILE A 4 7.76 -21.21 3.51
N ILE A 5 7.05 -20.96 2.43
CA ILE A 5 6.52 -22.03 1.57
C ILE A 5 7.59 -22.38 0.55
N ASN A 6 8.08 -23.60 0.62
CA ASN A 6 9.06 -24.14 -0.30
C ASN A 6 8.38 -24.80 -1.52
N PHE A 7 8.46 -24.15 -2.67
CA PHE A 7 8.10 -24.75 -3.95
C PHE A 7 9.40 -25.18 -4.70
N GLY A 8 10.03 -26.24 -4.26
CA GLY A 8 11.25 -26.75 -4.91
C GLY A 8 12.39 -25.72 -4.91
N LEU A 9 12.67 -25.09 -6.06
CA LEU A 9 13.74 -24.11 -6.23
C LEU A 9 13.41 -22.70 -5.73
N PHE A 10 12.14 -22.39 -5.39
CA PHE A 10 11.71 -21.08 -4.96
C PHE A 10 11.24 -21.09 -3.50
N GLN A 11 11.87 -20.27 -2.68
CA GLN A 11 11.46 -19.99 -1.31
C GLN A 11 10.74 -18.65 -1.28
N ILE A 12 9.41 -18.69 -1.17
CA ILE A 12 8.60 -17.46 -1.15
C ILE A 12 8.11 -17.24 0.28
N PRO A 13 8.45 -16.11 0.91
CA PRO A 13 7.89 -15.75 2.21
C PRO A 13 6.36 -15.58 2.07
N THR A 14 5.61 -16.27 2.92
CA THR A 14 4.13 -16.25 2.91
C THR A 14 3.55 -14.84 2.97
N PHE A 15 4.25 -13.94 3.66
CA PHE A 15 3.91 -12.52 3.75
C PHE A 15 3.74 -11.85 2.37
N HIS A 16 4.68 -12.05 1.45
CA HIS A 16 4.64 -11.43 0.11
C HIS A 16 3.51 -12.00 -0.75
N LEU A 17 3.21 -13.30 -0.60
CA LEU A 17 2.08 -13.93 -1.30
C LEU A 17 0.75 -13.34 -0.84
N ILE A 18 0.52 -13.23 0.47
CA ILE A 18 -0.73 -12.71 1.00
C ILE A 18 -0.92 -11.23 0.62
N ILE A 19 0.14 -10.41 0.67
CA ILE A 19 0.06 -9.02 0.21
C ILE A 19 -0.28 -8.93 -1.28
N SER A 20 0.38 -9.74 -2.13
CA SER A 20 0.11 -9.73 -3.57
C SER A 20 -1.33 -10.14 -3.88
N ILE A 21 -1.85 -11.15 -3.19
CA ILE A 21 -3.25 -11.59 -3.30
C ILE A 21 -4.19 -10.46 -2.82
N SER A 22 -3.89 -9.83 -1.69
CA SER A 22 -4.70 -8.74 -1.12
C SER A 22 -4.81 -7.55 -2.08
N ILE A 23 -3.69 -7.17 -2.69
CA ILE A 23 -3.65 -6.10 -3.70
C ILE A 23 -4.45 -6.50 -4.94
N SER A 24 -4.30 -7.74 -5.41
CA SER A 24 -5.02 -8.24 -6.58
C SER A 24 -6.53 -8.21 -6.36
N ILE A 25 -6.99 -8.68 -5.19
CA ILE A 25 -8.41 -8.66 -4.82
C ILE A 25 -8.93 -7.21 -4.75
N ALA A 26 -8.16 -6.29 -4.14
CA ALA A 26 -8.55 -4.90 -4.04
C ALA A 26 -8.67 -4.22 -5.42
N LEU A 27 -7.76 -4.50 -6.36
CA LEU A 27 -7.82 -3.98 -7.73
C LEU A 27 -8.98 -4.57 -8.54
N LEU A 28 -9.27 -5.87 -8.38
CA LEU A 28 -10.43 -6.51 -8.99
C LEU A 28 -11.75 -5.89 -8.46
N TYR A 29 -11.83 -5.68 -7.16
CA TYR A 29 -12.98 -5.04 -6.54
C TYR A 29 -13.13 -3.58 -6.99
N LEU A 30 -12.04 -2.83 -7.10
CA LEU A 30 -12.04 -1.48 -7.67
C LEU A 30 -12.57 -1.48 -9.12
N SER A 31 -12.09 -2.41 -9.94
CA SER A 31 -12.56 -2.57 -11.33
C SER A 31 -14.06 -2.85 -11.39
N TYR A 32 -14.56 -3.71 -10.50
CA TYR A 32 -15.99 -4.00 -10.38
C TYR A 32 -16.79 -2.74 -10.00
N LEU A 33 -16.37 -2.01 -8.97
CA LEU A 33 -17.06 -0.78 -8.53
C LEU A 33 -17.12 0.29 -9.61
N VAL A 34 -16.02 0.51 -10.33
CA VAL A 34 -15.97 1.50 -11.42
C VAL A 34 -16.90 1.11 -12.57
N ASN A 35 -17.00 -0.17 -12.89
CA ASN A 35 -17.90 -0.65 -13.93
C ASN A 35 -19.38 -0.48 -13.56
N GLN A 36 -19.72 -0.56 -12.27
CA GLN A 36 -21.07 -0.35 -11.78
C GLN A 36 -21.46 1.14 -11.69
N ASN A 37 -20.49 2.01 -11.48
CA ASN A 37 -20.71 3.44 -11.23
C ASN A 37 -20.10 4.29 -12.35
N LYS A 38 -20.88 4.58 -13.39
CA LYS A 38 -20.46 5.38 -14.55
C LYS A 38 -20.05 6.83 -14.22
N ASN A 39 -20.36 7.30 -13.02
CA ASN A 39 -20.00 8.65 -12.56
C ASN A 39 -18.51 8.79 -12.20
N TYR A 40 -17.77 7.67 -12.11
CA TYR A 40 -16.36 7.67 -11.76
C TYR A 40 -15.50 7.32 -12.96
N SER A 41 -14.49 8.12 -13.21
CA SER A 41 -13.51 7.85 -14.25
C SER A 41 -12.64 6.65 -13.87
N ARG A 42 -12.64 5.62 -14.72
CA ARG A 42 -11.78 4.44 -14.54
C ARG A 42 -10.30 4.82 -14.43
N LYS A 43 -9.86 5.77 -15.27
CA LYS A 43 -8.48 6.26 -15.25
C LYS A 43 -8.11 6.83 -13.88
N ILE A 44 -8.92 7.77 -13.38
CA ILE A 44 -8.65 8.42 -12.08
C ILE A 44 -8.68 7.42 -10.93
N ALA A 45 -9.60 6.44 -10.95
CA ALA A 45 -9.67 5.41 -9.92
C ALA A 45 -8.40 4.56 -9.85
N PHE A 46 -7.88 4.11 -11.00
CA PHE A 46 -6.65 3.33 -11.05
C PHE A 46 -5.41 4.19 -10.75
N ASP A 47 -5.37 5.43 -11.21
CA ASP A 47 -4.29 6.37 -10.89
C ASP A 47 -4.21 6.63 -9.38
N LEU A 48 -5.36 6.80 -8.70
CA LEU A 48 -5.43 6.92 -7.24
C LEU A 48 -4.94 5.66 -6.53
N ALA A 49 -5.34 4.48 -7.00
CA ALA A 49 -4.90 3.22 -6.41
C ALA A 49 -3.37 3.05 -6.54
N LEU A 50 -2.82 3.24 -7.73
CA LEU A 50 -1.38 3.16 -7.99
C LEU A 50 -0.60 4.22 -7.22
N LEU A 51 -1.09 5.46 -7.21
CA LEU A 51 -0.45 6.56 -6.48
C LEU A 51 -0.43 6.28 -4.98
N SER A 52 -1.54 5.82 -4.40
CA SER A 52 -1.60 5.48 -2.97
C SER A 52 -0.67 4.33 -2.60
N MET A 53 -0.54 3.31 -3.46
CA MET A 53 0.39 2.21 -3.26
C MET A 53 1.85 2.68 -3.28
N PHE A 54 2.23 3.46 -4.29
CA PHE A 54 3.60 3.97 -4.44
C PHE A 54 4.00 4.92 -3.31
N THR A 55 3.15 5.90 -3.04
CA THR A 55 3.43 6.91 -2.00
C THR A 55 3.30 6.31 -0.60
N GLY A 56 2.40 5.35 -0.41
CA GLY A 56 2.29 4.60 0.83
C GLY A 56 3.54 3.79 1.14
N PHE A 57 4.09 3.11 0.13
CA PHE A 57 5.33 2.37 0.26
C PHE A 57 6.51 3.27 0.61
N ILE A 58 6.69 4.38 -0.13
CA ILE A 58 7.76 5.35 0.10
C ILE A 58 7.60 6.01 1.47
N GLY A 59 6.39 6.46 1.82
CA GLY A 59 6.11 7.13 3.09
C GLY A 59 6.32 6.23 4.30
N GLY A 60 5.90 4.96 4.21
CA GLY A 60 6.15 3.97 5.25
C GLY A 60 7.64 3.74 5.50
N ARG A 61 8.44 3.70 4.43
CA ARG A 61 9.90 3.57 4.51
C ARG A 61 10.57 4.81 5.07
N LEU A 62 10.18 5.99 4.58
CA LEU A 62 10.73 7.26 5.06
C LEU A 62 10.49 7.45 6.56
N LEU A 63 9.27 7.19 7.04
CA LEU A 63 8.98 7.33 8.47
C LEU A 63 9.75 6.32 9.32
N HIS A 64 9.96 5.10 8.84
CA HIS A 64 10.81 4.13 9.50
C HIS A 64 12.26 4.62 9.63
N ILE A 65 12.82 5.18 8.57
CA ILE A 65 14.19 5.70 8.55
C ILE A 65 14.35 6.85 9.54
N ILE A 66 13.39 7.78 9.56
CA ILE A 66 13.48 9.02 10.35
C ILE A 66 13.15 8.77 11.82
N TYR A 67 12.17 7.94 12.11
CA TYR A 67 11.59 7.81 13.44
C TYR A 67 12.10 6.57 14.21
N GLU A 68 12.11 5.39 13.57
CA GLU A 68 12.45 4.15 14.29
C GLU A 68 13.95 3.86 14.35
N ALA A 69 14.68 4.15 13.30
CA ALA A 69 16.09 3.75 13.21
C ALA A 69 17.03 4.83 12.64
N PRO A 70 16.94 6.12 13.06
CA PRO A 70 17.75 7.18 12.46
C PRO A 70 19.25 6.95 12.60
N GLN A 71 19.71 6.49 13.78
CA GLN A 71 21.12 6.25 14.04
C GLN A 71 21.70 5.10 13.22
N TYR A 72 20.89 4.09 12.91
CA TYR A 72 21.29 2.97 12.06
C TYR A 72 21.54 3.43 10.63
N TYR A 73 20.60 4.20 10.06
CA TYR A 73 20.70 4.68 8.68
C TYR A 73 21.76 5.78 8.49
N LEU A 74 22.07 6.54 9.54
CA LEU A 74 23.21 7.47 9.53
C LEU A 74 24.55 6.73 9.46
N LYS A 75 24.67 5.55 10.10
CA LYS A 75 25.88 4.71 10.04
C LYS A 75 25.99 3.92 8.73
N PHE A 76 24.85 3.51 8.18
CA PHE A 76 24.80 2.66 6.99
C PHE A 76 23.84 3.24 5.93
N PRO A 77 24.20 4.34 5.25
CA PRO A 77 23.29 5.04 4.32
C PRO A 77 22.87 4.19 3.13
N SER A 78 23.66 3.21 2.71
CA SER A 78 23.28 2.27 1.64
C SER A 78 22.06 1.40 1.97
N GLN A 79 21.77 1.20 3.26
CA GLN A 79 20.63 0.41 3.73
C GLN A 79 19.28 1.13 3.50
N VAL A 80 19.28 2.44 3.26
CA VAL A 80 18.07 3.20 2.91
C VAL A 80 17.36 2.60 1.69
N PHE A 81 18.13 2.15 0.70
CA PHE A 81 17.63 1.59 -0.56
C PHE A 81 17.32 0.08 -0.50
N GLN A 82 17.60 -0.58 0.61
CA GLN A 82 17.35 -2.00 0.77
C GLN A 82 15.91 -2.26 1.25
N PHE A 83 14.96 -2.13 0.35
CA PHE A 83 13.52 -2.29 0.64
C PHE A 83 13.13 -3.72 1.01
N TRP A 84 13.90 -4.72 0.57
CA TRP A 84 13.68 -6.14 0.86
C TRP A 84 13.98 -6.55 2.31
N ASN A 85 14.71 -5.72 3.05
CA ASN A 85 15.02 -5.99 4.47
C ASN A 85 13.85 -5.65 5.42
N GLY A 86 12.72 -5.19 4.89
CA GLY A 86 11.58 -4.75 5.70
C GLY A 86 11.80 -3.35 6.31
N GLY A 87 11.12 -3.06 7.42
CA GLY A 87 11.17 -1.75 8.07
C GLY A 87 10.25 -0.74 7.37
N PHE A 88 8.95 -0.85 7.67
CA PHE A 88 7.92 0.06 7.19
C PHE A 88 6.99 0.44 8.34
N VAL A 89 6.73 1.73 8.47
CA VAL A 89 5.79 2.26 9.46
C VAL A 89 4.46 2.54 8.78
N TYR A 90 3.40 1.90 9.25
CA TYR A 90 2.05 2.03 8.68
C TYR A 90 1.58 3.48 8.59
N TYR A 91 1.76 4.26 9.66
CA TYR A 91 1.33 5.66 9.69
C TYR A 91 2.04 6.54 8.66
N GLY A 92 3.32 6.29 8.39
CA GLY A 92 4.06 6.98 7.35
C GLY A 92 3.47 6.76 5.96
N GLY A 93 3.12 5.50 5.69
CA GLY A 93 2.44 5.13 4.45
C GLY A 93 1.05 5.77 4.32
N LEU A 94 0.27 5.74 5.40
CA LEU A 94 -1.08 6.32 5.42
C LEU A 94 -1.06 7.83 5.16
N ILE A 95 -0.20 8.56 5.86
CA ILE A 95 -0.08 10.02 5.73
C ILE A 95 0.38 10.39 4.32
N ALA A 96 1.42 9.72 3.81
CA ALA A 96 1.95 10.00 2.47
C ALA A 96 0.91 9.71 1.37
N ALA A 97 0.22 8.58 1.45
CA ALA A 97 -0.84 8.24 0.50
C ALA A 97 -2.01 9.23 0.56
N PHE A 98 -2.43 9.64 1.75
CA PHE A 98 -3.50 10.64 1.93
C PHE A 98 -3.15 11.96 1.25
N PHE A 99 -1.98 12.53 1.56
CA PHE A 99 -1.57 13.80 0.96
C PHE A 99 -1.37 13.70 -0.56
N ALA A 100 -0.78 12.62 -1.05
CA ALA A 100 -0.59 12.42 -2.48
C ALA A 100 -1.92 12.32 -3.22
N CYS A 101 -2.88 11.54 -2.72
CA CYS A 101 -4.21 11.43 -3.31
C CYS A 101 -4.98 12.76 -3.25
N PHE A 102 -4.89 13.48 -2.12
CA PHE A 102 -5.51 14.80 -1.97
C PHE A 102 -4.97 15.80 -3.02
N LEU A 103 -3.66 15.89 -3.17
CA LEU A 103 -3.03 16.78 -4.16
C LEU A 103 -3.38 16.37 -5.59
N PHE A 104 -3.37 15.08 -5.89
CA PHE A 104 -3.72 14.56 -7.20
C PHE A 104 -5.16 14.92 -7.59
N LEU A 105 -6.13 14.72 -6.69
CA LEU A 105 -7.52 15.09 -6.94
C LEU A 105 -7.71 16.60 -7.11
N LYS A 106 -7.03 17.38 -6.27
CA LYS A 106 -7.05 18.84 -6.37
C LYS A 106 -6.52 19.34 -7.72
N THR A 107 -5.42 18.76 -8.21
CA THR A 107 -4.84 19.15 -9.52
C THR A 107 -5.72 18.75 -10.69
N ASN A 108 -6.45 17.64 -10.57
CA ASN A 108 -7.42 17.20 -11.58
C ASN A 108 -8.80 17.87 -11.45
N LYS A 109 -8.97 18.83 -10.51
CA LYS A 109 -10.22 19.52 -10.22
C LYS A 109 -11.36 18.59 -9.82
N GLU A 110 -11.03 17.46 -9.22
CA GLU A 110 -11.96 16.45 -8.73
C GLU A 110 -12.35 16.71 -7.27
N ASN A 111 -13.57 16.33 -6.89
CA ASN A 111 -14.03 16.48 -5.52
C ASN A 111 -13.42 15.39 -4.62
N PHE A 112 -12.61 15.81 -3.66
CA PHE A 112 -11.93 14.88 -2.74
C PHE A 112 -12.91 14.00 -1.96
N TYR A 113 -13.97 14.56 -1.39
CA TYR A 113 -14.92 13.79 -0.59
C TYR A 113 -15.67 12.75 -1.41
N HIS A 114 -16.05 13.09 -2.64
CA HIS A 114 -16.69 12.16 -3.56
C HIS A 114 -15.80 10.96 -3.89
N TRP A 115 -14.51 11.20 -4.15
CA TRP A 115 -13.55 10.13 -4.42
C TRP A 115 -13.15 9.37 -3.15
N ALA A 116 -13.07 10.02 -2.00
CA ALA A 116 -12.81 9.37 -0.72
C ALA A 116 -13.90 8.35 -0.38
N ASP A 117 -15.18 8.72 -0.46
CA ASP A 117 -16.31 7.83 -0.22
C ASP A 117 -16.27 6.60 -1.16
N PHE A 118 -15.93 6.82 -2.42
CA PHE A 118 -15.82 5.74 -3.41
C PHE A 118 -14.65 4.79 -3.12
N MET A 119 -13.51 5.31 -2.66
CA MET A 119 -12.29 4.52 -2.44
C MET A 119 -12.24 3.86 -1.05
N ILE A 120 -12.99 4.34 -0.05
CA ILE A 120 -13.01 3.77 1.31
C ILE A 120 -13.28 2.26 1.34
N PRO A 121 -14.26 1.70 0.62
CA PRO A 121 -14.49 0.25 0.61
C PRO A 121 -13.29 -0.53 0.09
N VAL A 122 -12.59 -0.01 -0.92
CA VAL A 122 -11.40 -0.65 -1.52
C VAL A 122 -10.24 -0.67 -0.52
N PHE A 123 -9.99 0.46 0.16
CA PHE A 123 -8.95 0.55 1.19
C PHE A 123 -9.29 -0.32 2.40
N SER A 124 -10.55 -0.34 2.84
CA SER A 124 -10.99 -1.18 3.96
C SER A 124 -10.80 -2.66 3.66
N LEU A 125 -11.14 -3.10 2.45
CA LEU A 125 -10.93 -4.47 2.00
C LEU A 125 -9.45 -4.82 1.98
N SER A 126 -8.61 -3.96 1.38
CA SER A 126 -7.17 -4.15 1.33
C SER A 126 -6.55 -4.22 2.73
N TYR A 127 -6.98 -3.36 3.64
CA TYR A 127 -6.54 -3.36 5.04
C TYR A 127 -6.95 -4.64 5.77
N ALA A 128 -8.20 -5.10 5.61
CA ALA A 128 -8.68 -6.33 6.23
C ALA A 128 -7.83 -7.54 5.82
N PHE A 129 -7.57 -7.70 4.52
CA PHE A 129 -6.69 -8.77 4.03
C PHE A 129 -5.25 -8.59 4.50
N GLY A 130 -4.73 -7.37 4.56
CA GLY A 130 -3.42 -7.08 5.10
C GLY A 130 -3.25 -7.50 6.57
N ARG A 131 -4.31 -7.42 7.39
CA ARG A 131 -4.30 -7.89 8.79
C ARG A 131 -4.18 -9.40 8.91
N PHE A 132 -4.67 -10.18 7.93
CA PHE A 132 -4.46 -11.63 7.92
C PHE A 132 -3.00 -12.03 7.81
N THR A 133 -2.15 -11.21 7.20
CA THR A 133 -0.70 -11.46 7.16
C THR A 133 -0.08 -11.47 8.55
N HIS A 134 -0.59 -10.63 9.44
CA HIS A 134 -0.10 -10.56 10.81
C HIS A 134 -0.58 -11.74 11.65
N PHE A 135 -1.80 -12.21 11.41
CA PHE A 135 -2.37 -13.36 12.14
C PHE A 135 -1.73 -14.69 11.74
N SER A 136 -1.37 -14.86 10.48
CA SER A 136 -0.67 -16.07 10.00
C SER A 136 0.80 -16.15 10.42
N ALA A 137 1.33 -15.10 11.05
CA ALA A 137 2.71 -15.04 11.56
C ALA A 137 2.81 -15.39 13.05
N LEU A 138 1.67 -15.63 13.73
CA LEU A 138 1.61 -16.14 15.11
C LEU A 138 1.61 -17.66 15.13
#